data_7ab64eb00a90d8e9ef5b07eea97b6752
#
_entry.id   7ab64eb00a90d8e9ef5b07eea97b6752
#
_cell.length_a   1.000
_cell.length_b   1.000
_cell.length_c   1.000
_cell.angle_alpha   90.00
_cell.angle_beta   90.00
_cell.angle_gamma   90.00
#
_symmetry.space_group_name_H-M   'P 1'
#
loop_
_entity.id
_entity.type
_entity.pdbx_description
1 polymer ?
#
loop_
_entity_poly.entity_id
_entity_poly.type
_entity_poly.pdbx_seq_one_letter_code
_entity_poly.pdbx_strand_id
1 'polypeptide(L)'
;MNTETIRFSNTLHENQNKNWIRAIDSSKIISWIDDLFKIIFPEKALETIQIELLLDQNKAQFIAILTEIIKDKSSDEILVYTESFYELLPDLYSSMQKDAQAILDTDPAADCIQEIINSYPGFFAIEVYRIANAIASLTTCLLPRILTEYAHSKTGIDIHPEATIDVPFIIDHGTGIVIGE
;
A
#
# COMPACT_ATOMS: atom_id res chain seq x y z
N MET A 1 -41.07 2.25 13.61
CA MET A 1 -39.75 2.18 14.25
C MET A 1 -39.96 2.39 15.74
N ASN A 2 -39.34 1.58 16.60
CA ASN A 2 -39.50 1.76 18.04
C ASN A 2 -38.66 2.94 18.56
N THR A 3 -38.94 3.42 19.76
CA THR A 3 -38.29 4.60 20.37
C THR A 3 -36.79 4.43 20.52
N GLU A 4 -36.30 3.21 20.77
CA GLU A 4 -34.88 2.90 20.90
C GLU A 4 -34.13 3.02 19.57
N THR A 5 -34.73 2.54 18.47
CA THR A 5 -34.16 2.68 17.12
C THR A 5 -34.02 4.15 16.71
N ILE A 6 -35.02 4.98 17.05
CA ILE A 6 -34.99 6.43 16.80
C ILE A 6 -33.87 7.09 17.60
N ARG A 7 -33.74 6.75 18.89
CA ARG A 7 -32.68 7.26 19.75
C ARG A 7 -31.29 6.87 19.23
N PHE A 8 -31.13 5.62 18.83
CA PHE A 8 -29.87 5.13 18.26
C PHE A 8 -29.53 5.85 16.94
N SER A 9 -30.51 6.05 16.04
CA SER A 9 -30.31 6.81 14.79
C SER A 9 -29.82 8.24 15.06
N ASN A 10 -30.41 8.92 16.06
CA ASN A 10 -29.99 10.27 16.44
C ASN A 10 -28.54 10.26 16.97
N THR A 11 -28.22 9.32 17.85
CA THR A 11 -26.85 9.16 18.36
C THR A 11 -25.84 8.89 17.24
N LEU A 12 -26.19 8.04 16.27
CA LEU A 12 -25.35 7.79 15.09
C LEU A 12 -25.15 9.05 14.27
N HIS A 13 -26.24 9.79 14.00
CA HIS A 13 -26.17 11.04 13.22
C HIS A 13 -25.26 12.08 13.90
N GLU A 14 -25.42 12.28 15.21
CA GLU A 14 -24.57 13.19 15.99
C GLU A 14 -23.10 12.77 15.94
N ASN A 15 -22.82 11.46 16.06
CA ASN A 15 -21.46 10.93 16.06
C ASN A 15 -20.83 10.97 14.65
N GLN A 16 -21.61 10.70 13.60
CA GLN A 16 -21.12 10.79 12.21
C GLN A 16 -20.71 12.21 11.81
N ASN A 17 -21.23 13.24 12.48
CA ASN A 17 -20.80 14.62 12.28
C ASN A 17 -19.48 14.95 13.00
N LYS A 18 -18.99 14.06 13.88
CA LYS A 18 -17.68 14.16 14.52
C LYS A 18 -16.67 13.40 13.64
N ASN A 19 -15.77 14.10 12.97
CA ASN A 19 -14.84 13.55 11.98
C ASN A 19 -14.01 12.33 12.44
N TRP A 20 -13.82 12.14 13.75
CA TRP A 20 -13.02 11.05 14.31
C TRP A 20 -13.68 9.66 14.31
N ILE A 21 -14.97 9.54 13.92
CA ILE A 21 -15.71 8.25 13.86
C ILE A 21 -16.00 7.82 12.42
N ARG A 22 -15.37 8.40 11.41
CA ARG A 22 -15.61 8.02 10.03
C ARG A 22 -14.68 6.89 9.60
N ALA A 23 -15.26 5.81 9.10
CA ALA A 23 -14.49 4.80 8.40
C ALA A 23 -14.01 5.35 7.06
N ILE A 24 -12.79 4.99 6.66
CA ILE A 24 -12.23 5.27 5.34
C ILE A 24 -12.65 4.15 4.40
N ASP A 25 -13.06 4.50 3.19
CA ASP A 25 -13.30 3.52 2.13
C ASP A 25 -11.95 2.98 1.61
N SER A 26 -11.56 1.83 2.16
CA SER A 26 -10.31 1.17 1.77
C SER A 26 -10.31 0.61 0.35
N SER A 27 -11.46 0.49 -0.31
CA SER A 27 -11.54 -0.11 -1.66
C SER A 27 -10.75 0.69 -2.70
N LYS A 28 -10.76 2.02 -2.61
CA LYS A 28 -9.99 2.92 -3.49
C LYS A 28 -8.49 2.78 -3.27
N ILE A 29 -8.08 2.59 -2.01
CA ILE A 29 -6.67 2.40 -1.62
C ILE A 29 -6.16 1.08 -2.17
N ILE A 30 -6.95 0.01 -2.01
CA ILE A 30 -6.63 -1.32 -2.53
C ILE A 30 -6.55 -1.29 -4.06
N SER A 31 -7.50 -0.64 -4.73
CA SER A 31 -7.45 -0.50 -6.20
C SER A 31 -6.20 0.26 -6.64
N TRP A 32 -5.84 1.34 -5.95
CA TRP A 32 -4.66 2.14 -6.27
C TRP A 32 -3.37 1.33 -6.16
N ILE A 33 -3.17 0.59 -5.07
CA ILE A 33 -1.95 -0.22 -4.88
C ILE A 33 -1.89 -1.39 -5.87
N ASP A 34 -3.02 -2.07 -6.12
CA ASP A 34 -3.10 -3.16 -7.09
C ASP A 34 -2.81 -2.66 -8.52
N ASP A 35 -3.25 -1.43 -8.88
CA ASP A 35 -2.94 -0.82 -10.17
C ASP A 35 -1.47 -0.40 -10.26
N LEU A 36 -0.87 0.11 -9.17
CA LEU A 36 0.57 0.38 -9.12
C LEU A 36 1.40 -0.90 -9.33
N PHE A 37 1.02 -2.02 -8.71
CA PHE A 37 1.67 -3.32 -8.93
C PHE A 37 1.58 -3.79 -10.39
N LYS A 38 0.44 -3.60 -11.07
CA LYS A 38 0.29 -3.92 -12.49
C LYS A 38 1.16 -3.07 -13.42
N ILE A 39 1.48 -1.84 -13.00
CA ILE A 39 2.42 -0.98 -13.73
C ILE A 39 3.86 -1.45 -13.53
N ILE A 40 4.22 -1.78 -12.28
CA ILE A 40 5.56 -2.21 -11.89
C ILE A 40 5.87 -3.63 -12.41
N PHE A 41 4.90 -4.54 -12.32
CA PHE A 41 4.98 -5.95 -12.74
C PHE A 41 3.84 -6.30 -13.71
N PRO A 42 3.90 -5.82 -14.96
CA PRO A 42 2.83 -6.02 -15.91
C PRO A 42 2.78 -7.46 -16.42
N GLU A 43 1.57 -7.96 -16.73
CA GLU A 43 1.38 -9.28 -17.37
C GLU A 43 2.03 -9.37 -18.75
N LYS A 44 2.16 -8.25 -19.44
CA LYS A 44 2.80 -8.11 -20.76
C LYS A 44 3.63 -6.85 -20.77
N ALA A 45 4.73 -6.88 -21.52
CA ALA A 45 5.55 -5.68 -21.72
C ALA A 45 4.70 -4.51 -22.24
N LEU A 46 4.87 -3.36 -21.63
CA LEU A 46 4.19 -2.12 -21.97
C LEU A 46 5.14 -1.20 -22.73
N GLU A 47 4.61 -0.45 -23.68
CA GLU A 47 5.35 0.64 -24.33
C GLU A 47 5.51 1.81 -23.35
N THR A 48 6.60 2.58 -23.49
CA THR A 48 6.92 3.71 -22.60
C THR A 48 5.74 4.67 -22.43
N ILE A 49 5.07 5.02 -23.51
CA ILE A 49 3.91 5.92 -23.48
C ILE A 49 2.72 5.35 -22.69
N GLN A 50 2.55 4.03 -22.69
CA GLN A 50 1.52 3.37 -21.89
C GLN A 50 1.87 3.42 -20.42
N ILE A 51 3.15 3.20 -20.06
CA ILE A 51 3.64 3.30 -18.69
C ILE A 51 3.43 4.71 -18.16
N GLU A 52 3.82 5.74 -18.93
CA GLU A 52 3.64 7.15 -18.56
C GLU A 52 2.17 7.47 -18.27
N LEU A 53 1.26 7.09 -19.18
CA LEU A 53 -0.17 7.33 -19.01
C LEU A 53 -0.74 6.61 -17.76
N LEU A 54 -0.34 5.38 -17.51
CA LEU A 54 -0.80 4.60 -16.35
C LEU A 54 -0.26 5.18 -15.04
N LEU A 55 0.99 5.66 -15.02
CA LEU A 55 1.57 6.35 -13.87
C LEU A 55 0.83 7.67 -13.59
N ASP A 56 0.50 8.45 -14.61
CA ASP A 56 -0.27 9.68 -14.45
C ASP A 56 -1.67 9.41 -13.86
N GLN A 57 -2.35 8.36 -14.32
CA GLN A 57 -3.64 7.95 -13.80
C GLN A 57 -3.54 7.48 -12.33
N ASN A 58 -2.54 6.65 -12.02
CA ASN A 58 -2.29 6.15 -10.67
C ASN A 58 -1.93 7.30 -9.71
N LYS A 59 -1.16 8.28 -10.19
CA LYS A 59 -0.83 9.51 -9.45
C LYS A 59 -2.07 10.35 -9.15
N ALA A 60 -2.97 10.51 -10.10
CA ALA A 60 -4.24 11.20 -9.89
C ALA A 60 -5.12 10.51 -8.84
N GLN A 61 -5.16 9.18 -8.83
CA GLN A 61 -5.85 8.39 -7.78
C GLN A 61 -5.20 8.61 -6.41
N PHE A 62 -3.87 8.62 -6.33
CA PHE A 62 -3.13 8.86 -5.08
C PHE A 62 -3.44 10.25 -4.49
N ILE A 63 -3.46 11.30 -5.32
CA ILE A 63 -3.86 12.66 -4.91
C ILE A 63 -5.27 12.65 -4.31
N ALA A 64 -6.23 11.99 -4.96
CA ALA A 64 -7.60 11.89 -4.47
C ALA A 64 -7.68 11.17 -3.12
N ILE A 65 -6.93 10.08 -2.94
CA ILE A 65 -6.83 9.32 -1.68
C ILE A 65 -6.24 10.20 -0.58
N LEU A 66 -5.10 10.84 -0.81
CA LEU A 66 -4.46 11.71 0.19
C LEU A 66 -5.36 12.87 0.58
N THR A 67 -6.05 13.50 -0.39
CA THR A 67 -7.02 14.59 -0.12
C THR A 67 -8.19 14.12 0.73
N GLU A 68 -8.63 12.86 0.57
CA GLU A 68 -9.71 12.29 1.38
C GLU A 68 -9.25 11.96 2.80
N ILE A 69 -8.00 11.51 2.99
CA ILE A 69 -7.46 11.06 4.27
C ILE A 69 -6.89 12.23 5.09
N ILE A 70 -6.16 13.13 4.46
CA ILE A 70 -5.44 14.22 5.13
C ILE A 70 -6.23 15.52 4.98
N LYS A 71 -7.06 15.83 5.99
CA LYS A 71 -8.00 16.97 5.94
C LYS A 71 -7.40 18.31 6.34
N ASP A 72 -6.27 18.32 7.02
CA ASP A 72 -5.58 19.49 7.57
C ASP A 72 -4.50 20.06 6.65
N LYS A 73 -4.31 19.47 5.48
CA LYS A 73 -3.30 19.88 4.50
C LYS A 73 -3.91 20.58 3.28
N SER A 74 -3.16 21.52 2.75
CA SER A 74 -3.51 22.23 1.51
C SER A 74 -3.31 21.33 0.28
N SER A 75 -3.93 21.68 -0.84
CA SER A 75 -3.72 20.98 -2.12
C SER A 75 -2.25 21.00 -2.55
N ASP A 76 -1.52 22.09 -2.28
CA ASP A 76 -0.10 22.19 -2.62
C ASP A 76 0.77 21.22 -1.79
N GLU A 77 0.47 21.07 -0.49
CA GLU A 77 1.15 20.08 0.37
C GLU A 77 0.88 18.65 -0.10
N ILE A 78 -0.36 18.34 -0.47
CA ILE A 78 -0.73 17.02 -1.04
C ILE A 78 0.04 16.75 -2.34
N LEU A 79 0.17 17.76 -3.20
CA LEU A 79 0.98 17.63 -4.42
C LEU A 79 2.46 17.37 -4.10
N VAL A 80 3.04 18.07 -3.14
CA VAL A 80 4.42 17.84 -2.71
C VAL A 80 4.62 16.41 -2.21
N TYR A 81 3.73 15.88 -1.34
CA TYR A 81 3.81 14.48 -0.89
C TYR A 81 3.69 13.49 -2.06
N THR A 82 2.79 13.79 -3.00
CA THR A 82 2.60 12.96 -4.18
C THR A 82 3.86 12.92 -5.04
N GLU A 83 4.40 14.09 -5.42
CA GLU A 83 5.63 14.16 -6.23
C GLU A 83 6.78 13.41 -5.54
N SER A 84 7.01 13.69 -4.25
CA SER A 84 8.07 13.03 -3.48
C SER A 84 7.92 11.51 -3.45
N PHE A 85 6.68 10.98 -3.33
CA PHE A 85 6.46 9.53 -3.38
C PHE A 85 6.80 8.95 -4.77
N TYR A 86 6.34 9.59 -5.85
CA TYR A 86 6.60 9.09 -7.21
C TYR A 86 8.07 9.22 -7.61
N GLU A 87 8.82 10.17 -7.03
CA GLU A 87 10.28 10.25 -7.17
C GLU A 87 11.02 9.08 -6.51
N LEU A 88 10.46 8.44 -5.49
CA LEU A 88 11.03 7.25 -4.84
C LEU A 88 10.78 5.95 -5.60
N LEU A 89 9.83 5.90 -6.55
CA LEU A 89 9.47 4.65 -7.24
C LEU A 89 10.64 3.93 -7.92
N PRO A 90 11.62 4.59 -8.57
CA PRO A 90 12.77 3.90 -9.15
C PRO A 90 13.61 3.13 -8.11
N ASP A 91 13.83 3.72 -6.93
CA ASP A 91 14.60 3.09 -5.86
C ASP A 91 13.80 1.96 -5.20
N LEU A 92 12.48 2.13 -5.02
CA LEU A 92 11.59 1.08 -4.55
C LEU A 92 11.60 -0.10 -5.52
N TYR A 93 11.46 0.15 -6.82
CA TYR A 93 11.52 -0.91 -7.84
C TYR A 93 12.85 -1.65 -7.82
N SER A 94 13.97 -0.93 -7.70
CA SER A 94 15.29 -1.56 -7.54
C SER A 94 15.37 -2.45 -6.31
N SER A 95 14.76 -2.03 -5.19
CA SER A 95 14.71 -2.83 -3.96
C SER A 95 13.88 -4.08 -4.13
N MET A 96 12.69 -3.96 -4.76
CA MET A 96 11.80 -5.08 -5.09
C MET A 96 12.49 -6.13 -5.97
N GLN A 97 13.26 -5.69 -6.97
CA GLN A 97 14.04 -6.60 -7.81
C GLN A 97 15.10 -7.38 -7.01
N LYS A 98 15.76 -6.72 -6.04
CA LYS A 98 16.74 -7.37 -5.18
C LYS A 98 16.09 -8.39 -4.24
N ASP A 99 14.92 -8.07 -3.68
CA ASP A 99 14.17 -8.99 -2.84
C ASP A 99 13.74 -10.23 -3.63
N ALA A 100 13.18 -10.05 -4.84
CA ALA A 100 12.82 -11.16 -5.71
C ALA A 100 14.03 -12.02 -6.10
N GLN A 101 15.17 -11.40 -6.44
CA GLN A 101 16.40 -12.13 -6.78
C GLN A 101 16.94 -12.91 -5.59
N ALA A 102 16.91 -12.32 -4.40
CA ALA A 102 17.38 -13.00 -3.19
C ALA A 102 16.52 -14.22 -2.84
N ILE A 103 15.20 -14.17 -3.06
CA ILE A 103 14.33 -15.35 -2.93
C ILE A 103 14.75 -16.43 -3.94
N LEU A 104 14.91 -16.06 -5.22
CA LEU A 104 15.32 -17.01 -6.27
C LEU A 104 16.67 -17.70 -5.96
N ASP A 105 17.60 -16.93 -5.38
CA ASP A 105 18.95 -17.44 -5.07
C ASP A 105 18.97 -18.35 -3.83
N THR A 106 17.98 -18.27 -2.95
CA THR A 106 17.98 -18.94 -1.65
C THR A 106 16.91 -20.01 -1.48
N ASP A 107 15.79 -19.90 -2.20
CA ASP A 107 14.72 -20.90 -2.15
C ASP A 107 14.90 -21.93 -3.28
N PRO A 108 15.26 -23.19 -2.95
CA PRO A 108 15.43 -24.22 -3.95
C PRO A 108 14.12 -24.64 -4.64
N ALA A 109 12.96 -24.21 -4.14
CA ALA A 109 11.66 -24.48 -4.75
C ALA A 109 11.24 -23.40 -5.76
N ALA A 110 11.93 -22.26 -5.80
CA ALA A 110 11.64 -21.18 -6.74
C ALA A 110 12.24 -21.45 -8.11
N ASP A 111 11.41 -21.58 -9.14
CA ASP A 111 11.85 -21.84 -10.50
C ASP A 111 12.25 -20.56 -11.24
N CYS A 112 11.59 -19.45 -10.98
CA CYS A 112 11.86 -18.17 -11.66
C CYS A 112 11.29 -16.96 -10.91
N ILE A 113 11.81 -15.77 -11.24
CA ILE A 113 11.33 -14.48 -10.70
C ILE A 113 9.82 -14.27 -10.92
N GLN A 114 9.30 -14.70 -12.07
CA GLN A 114 7.88 -14.54 -12.38
C GLN A 114 6.97 -15.35 -11.42
N GLU A 115 7.40 -16.53 -11.00
CA GLU A 115 6.71 -17.32 -9.98
C GLU A 115 6.69 -16.57 -8.65
N ILE A 116 7.82 -16.02 -8.22
CA ILE A 116 7.95 -15.28 -6.97
C ILE A 116 6.99 -14.09 -6.95
N ILE A 117 7.01 -13.25 -7.99
CA ILE A 117 6.15 -12.08 -8.08
C ILE A 117 4.66 -12.44 -8.03
N ASN A 118 4.25 -13.57 -8.60
CA ASN A 118 2.84 -13.90 -8.76
C ASN A 118 2.29 -14.80 -7.63
N SER A 119 3.15 -15.48 -6.86
CA SER A 119 2.67 -16.52 -5.94
C SER A 119 3.27 -16.51 -4.53
N TYR A 120 4.34 -15.76 -4.28
CA TYR A 120 4.99 -15.76 -2.97
C TYR A 120 4.34 -14.74 -2.02
N PRO A 121 3.68 -15.17 -0.94
CA PRO A 121 3.03 -14.26 0.00
C PRO A 121 4.04 -13.38 0.74
N GLY A 122 5.23 -13.91 1.05
CA GLY A 122 6.32 -13.15 1.67
C GLY A 122 6.78 -11.98 0.81
N PHE A 123 6.98 -12.22 -0.49
CA PHE A 123 7.32 -11.17 -1.44
C PHE A 123 6.24 -10.07 -1.47
N PHE A 124 4.96 -10.45 -1.67
CA PHE A 124 3.88 -9.48 -1.69
C PHE A 124 3.80 -8.63 -0.41
N ALA A 125 3.94 -9.24 0.76
CA ALA A 125 3.90 -8.52 2.02
C ALA A 125 5.03 -7.51 2.18
N ILE A 126 6.26 -7.89 1.76
CA ILE A 126 7.44 -7.00 1.80
C ILE A 126 7.25 -5.83 0.83
N GLU A 127 6.76 -6.07 -0.37
CA GLU A 127 6.60 -5.02 -1.38
C GLU A 127 5.55 -3.99 -0.98
N VAL A 128 4.40 -4.43 -0.45
CA VAL A 128 3.40 -3.51 0.11
C VAL A 128 3.98 -2.74 1.29
N TYR A 129 4.74 -3.40 2.18
CA TYR A 129 5.43 -2.73 3.27
C TYR A 129 6.40 -1.65 2.76
N ARG A 130 7.23 -1.91 1.74
CA ARG A 130 8.18 -0.92 1.20
C ARG A 130 7.47 0.33 0.69
N ILE A 131 6.35 0.16 -0.01
CA ILE A 131 5.51 1.28 -0.47
C ILE A 131 4.92 2.03 0.74
N ALA A 132 4.36 1.30 1.71
CA ALA A 132 3.78 1.89 2.91
C ALA A 132 4.82 2.65 3.75
N ASN A 133 6.02 2.10 3.91
CA ASN A 133 7.14 2.72 4.61
C ASN A 133 7.61 4.02 3.93
N ALA A 134 7.72 4.01 2.59
CA ALA A 134 8.04 5.21 1.83
C ALA A 134 7.00 6.32 2.05
N ILE A 135 5.70 5.99 2.05
CA ILE A 135 4.63 6.97 2.33
C ILE A 135 4.71 7.45 3.78
N ALA A 136 4.94 6.55 4.76
CA ALA A 136 5.08 6.91 6.18
C ALA A 136 6.24 7.89 6.44
N SER A 137 7.32 7.78 5.67
CA SER A 137 8.45 8.70 5.75
C SER A 137 8.14 10.12 5.27
N LEU A 138 7.13 10.29 4.44
CA LEU A 138 6.75 11.58 3.84
C LEU A 138 5.64 12.29 4.62
N THR A 139 4.71 11.55 5.20
CA THR A 139 3.55 12.13 5.89
C THR A 139 2.95 11.19 6.92
N THR A 140 2.50 11.77 8.04
CA THR A 140 1.79 11.01 9.08
C THR A 140 0.31 10.93 8.73
N CYS A 141 -0.14 9.78 8.24
CA CYS A 141 -1.55 9.53 7.92
C CYS A 141 -1.90 8.04 8.05
N LEU A 142 -3.18 7.69 7.90
CA LEU A 142 -3.63 6.30 8.02
C LEU A 142 -3.30 5.41 6.82
N LEU A 143 -2.92 5.99 5.67
CA LEU A 143 -2.70 5.24 4.43
C LEU A 143 -1.65 4.13 4.57
N PRO A 144 -0.46 4.36 5.15
CA PRO A 144 0.53 3.29 5.33
C PRO A 144 -0.02 2.10 6.12
N ARG A 145 -0.76 2.36 7.21
CA ARG A 145 -1.34 1.30 8.03
C ARG A 145 -2.42 0.51 7.28
N ILE A 146 -3.26 1.17 6.50
CA ILE A 146 -4.29 0.50 5.68
C ILE A 146 -3.63 -0.42 4.65
N LEU A 147 -2.52 0.00 4.04
CA LEU A 147 -1.77 -0.81 3.08
C LEU A 147 -1.17 -2.05 3.74
N THR A 148 -0.50 -1.91 4.89
CA THR A 148 0.10 -3.06 5.58
C THR A 148 -0.97 -4.02 6.12
N GLU A 149 -2.13 -3.53 6.59
CA GLU A 149 -3.26 -4.39 6.96
C GLU A 149 -3.88 -5.12 5.75
N TYR A 150 -3.88 -4.49 4.58
CA TYR A 150 -4.28 -5.18 3.35
C TYR A 150 -3.34 -6.36 3.03
N ALA A 151 -2.02 -6.16 3.10
CA ALA A 151 -1.05 -7.23 2.93
C ALA A 151 -1.21 -8.31 4.00
N HIS A 152 -1.36 -7.93 5.28
CA HIS A 152 -1.62 -8.83 6.38
C HIS A 152 -2.87 -9.69 6.15
N SER A 153 -3.96 -9.11 5.70
CA SER A 153 -5.21 -9.84 5.41
C SER A 153 -5.06 -10.89 4.31
N LYS A 154 -4.17 -10.67 3.34
CA LYS A 154 -3.92 -11.60 2.22
C LYS A 154 -2.89 -12.69 2.56
N THR A 155 -1.92 -12.38 3.39
CA THR A 155 -0.73 -13.23 3.57
C THR A 155 -0.60 -13.83 4.97
N GLY A 156 -1.27 -13.24 5.97
CA GLY A 156 -1.06 -13.56 7.38
C GLY A 156 0.27 -13.01 7.93
N ILE A 157 0.95 -12.11 7.20
CA ILE A 157 2.21 -11.46 7.59
C ILE A 157 1.90 -10.01 7.97
N ASP A 158 2.13 -9.65 9.24
CA ASP A 158 1.92 -8.31 9.78
C ASP A 158 3.24 -7.56 9.88
N ILE A 159 3.44 -6.54 9.06
CA ILE A 159 4.63 -5.69 9.09
C ILE A 159 4.19 -4.25 9.41
N HIS A 160 4.73 -3.69 10.49
CA HIS A 160 4.46 -2.29 10.81
C HIS A 160 5.06 -1.37 9.74
N PRO A 161 4.33 -0.34 9.25
CA PRO A 161 4.82 0.51 8.17
C PRO A 161 6.07 1.31 8.53
N GLU A 162 6.35 1.54 9.81
CA GLU A 162 7.54 2.25 10.31
C GLU A 162 8.66 1.31 10.74
N ALA A 163 8.53 -0.02 10.52
CA ALA A 163 9.63 -0.96 10.72
C ALA A 163 10.85 -0.56 9.85
N THR A 164 12.05 -0.87 10.31
CA THR A 164 13.29 -0.67 9.54
C THR A 164 13.77 -2.01 9.01
N ILE A 165 13.63 -2.22 7.71
CA ILE A 165 14.00 -3.47 7.03
C ILE A 165 14.98 -3.18 5.89
N ASP A 166 16.18 -3.74 5.98
CA ASP A 166 17.20 -3.62 4.94
C ASP A 166 16.82 -4.35 3.64
N VAL A 167 17.59 -4.10 2.59
CA VAL A 167 17.45 -4.72 1.25
C VAL A 167 18.72 -5.54 0.96
N PRO A 168 18.60 -6.81 0.52
CA PRO A 168 17.36 -7.58 0.34
C PRO A 168 16.81 -8.15 1.66
N PHE A 169 15.49 -8.43 1.68
CA PHE A 169 14.84 -9.11 2.79
C PHE A 169 13.89 -10.21 2.28
N ILE A 170 13.86 -11.35 2.99
CA ILE A 170 13.11 -12.52 2.56
C ILE A 170 12.23 -13.00 3.71
N ILE A 171 10.98 -13.31 3.40
CA ILE A 171 10.08 -14.07 4.26
C ILE A 171 9.66 -15.32 3.48
N ASP A 172 10.08 -16.48 3.98
CA ASP A 172 9.63 -17.77 3.46
C ASP A 172 8.34 -18.19 4.16
N HIS A 173 7.29 -18.57 3.40
CA HIS A 173 5.91 -18.85 3.82
C HIS A 173 5.26 -17.74 4.65
N GLY A 174 5.70 -17.50 5.85
CA GLY A 174 5.48 -16.30 6.67
C GLY A 174 4.18 -16.21 7.45
N THR A 175 3.23 -17.13 7.32
CA THR A 175 1.95 -17.07 8.05
C THR A 175 2.16 -16.91 9.57
N GLY A 176 1.62 -15.82 10.14
CA GLY A 176 1.74 -15.52 11.56
C GLY A 176 3.02 -14.79 11.96
N ILE A 177 3.85 -14.36 11.02
CA ILE A 177 4.97 -13.45 11.29
C ILE A 177 4.43 -12.07 11.67
N VAL A 178 5.03 -11.47 12.70
CA VAL A 178 4.77 -10.07 13.11
C VAL A 178 6.10 -9.35 13.22
N ILE A 179 6.22 -8.25 12.48
CA ILE A 179 7.38 -7.35 12.52
C ILE A 179 6.89 -5.98 13.01
N GLY A 180 7.33 -5.59 14.22
CA GLY A 180 6.99 -4.33 14.84
C GLY A 180 7.83 -3.16 14.32
N GLU A 181 7.56 -2.00 14.87
CA GLU A 181 8.25 -0.72 14.69
C GLU A 181 9.72 -0.79 15.10
#